data_365a0ea3fd065f5a42a24bfd11af3a58
#
_entry.id   365a0ea3fd065f5a42a24bfd11af3a58
#
_cell.length_a   1.000
_cell.length_b   1.000
_cell.length_c   1.000
_cell.angle_alpha   90.00
_cell.angle_beta   90.00
_cell.angle_gamma   90.00
#
_symmetry.space_group_name_H-M   'P 1'
#
loop_
_entity.id
_entity.type
_entity.pdbx_description
1 polymer ?
#
loop_
_entity_poly.entity_id
_entity_poly.type
_entity_poly.pdbx_seq_one_letter_code
_entity_poly.pdbx_strand_id
1 'polypeptide(L)'
;MDLNSTKELEKKKVNKFFKIHTLSLRRRIFISMLFLTTFSTILISIVSLVHFRFEAKEYHEERLSRKESAIKEHIEYILKTTTYPLLTKNVRYIFKDRIHELADIHSLEINFFDLNGKLILSSKSAFKIDKKIPNINAQILKELQNSSEKRVV
;
A
#
# COMPACT_ATOMS: atom_id res chain seq x y z
N MET A 1 -12.21 -14.18 -53.17
CA MET A 1 -11.38 -13.42 -52.21
C MET A 1 -10.06 -13.16 -52.94
N ASP A 2 -9.95 -11.94 -53.51
CA ASP A 2 -9.00 -11.68 -54.60
C ASP A 2 -7.54 -11.54 -54.15
N LEU A 3 -6.70 -12.44 -54.67
CA LEU A 3 -5.25 -12.44 -54.51
C LEU A 3 -4.59 -11.12 -54.96
N ASN A 4 -5.26 -10.36 -55.83
CA ASN A 4 -4.80 -9.06 -56.32
C ASN A 4 -4.96 -7.94 -55.27
N SER A 5 -5.96 -8.02 -54.42
CA SER A 5 -6.21 -7.02 -53.36
C SER A 5 -5.15 -7.10 -52.25
N THR A 6 -4.68 -8.29 -51.89
CA THR A 6 -3.62 -8.49 -50.91
C THR A 6 -2.25 -8.02 -51.39
N LYS A 7 -1.92 -8.25 -52.63
CA LYS A 7 -0.68 -7.74 -53.27
C LYS A 7 -0.65 -6.21 -53.40
N GLU A 8 -1.77 -5.58 -53.63
CA GLU A 8 -1.90 -4.11 -53.64
C GLU A 8 -1.72 -3.50 -52.25
N LEU A 9 -2.25 -4.15 -51.23
CA LEU A 9 -2.08 -3.71 -49.83
C LEU A 9 -0.64 -3.88 -49.33
N GLU A 10 0.05 -4.95 -49.70
CA GLU A 10 1.47 -5.14 -49.39
C GLU A 10 2.34 -4.11 -50.13
N LYS A 11 2.10 -3.84 -51.41
CA LYS A 11 2.81 -2.79 -52.13
C LYS A 11 2.62 -1.41 -51.52
N LYS A 12 1.42 -1.08 -51.03
CA LYS A 12 1.16 0.19 -50.34
C LYS A 12 1.88 0.28 -48.99
N LYS A 13 1.96 -0.80 -48.27
CA LYS A 13 2.74 -0.85 -47.00
C LYS A 13 4.24 -0.67 -47.25
N VAL A 14 4.80 -1.39 -48.18
CA VAL A 14 6.23 -1.31 -48.57
C VAL A 14 6.59 0.10 -49.06
N ASN A 15 5.74 0.71 -49.90
CA ASN A 15 5.97 2.08 -50.38
C ASN A 15 5.88 3.13 -49.25
N LYS A 16 5.09 2.89 -48.20
CA LYS A 16 5.03 3.80 -47.04
C LYS A 16 6.31 3.76 -46.23
N PHE A 17 6.96 2.60 -46.10
CA PHE A 17 8.28 2.46 -45.46
C PHE A 17 9.41 3.04 -46.30
N PHE A 18 9.35 2.90 -47.64
CA PHE A 18 10.36 3.45 -48.57
C PHE A 18 10.32 4.97 -48.68
N LYS A 19 9.14 5.60 -48.43
CA LYS A 19 9.01 7.07 -48.48
C LYS A 19 9.80 7.81 -47.41
N ILE A 20 10.25 7.13 -46.34
CA ILE A 20 11.13 7.69 -45.33
C ILE A 20 12.55 7.90 -45.85
N HIS A 21 12.97 7.13 -46.87
CA HIS A 21 14.29 7.24 -47.49
C HIS A 21 14.48 8.46 -48.42
N THR A 22 13.38 9.09 -48.85
CA THR A 22 13.42 10.27 -49.76
C THR A 22 13.42 11.60 -49.02
N LEU A 23 13.44 11.59 -47.68
CA LEU A 23 13.54 12.79 -46.87
C LEU A 23 14.96 13.39 -46.98
N SER A 24 15.03 14.72 -47.18
CA SER A 24 16.28 15.48 -47.11
C SER A 24 17.11 15.09 -45.88
N LEU A 25 18.43 14.96 -46.03
CA LEU A 25 19.37 14.59 -44.94
C LEU A 25 19.11 15.39 -43.64
N ARG A 26 18.85 16.69 -43.77
CA ARG A 26 18.52 17.59 -42.68
C ARG A 26 17.28 17.15 -41.91
N ARG A 27 16.23 16.71 -42.61
CA ARG A 27 14.98 16.24 -42.01
C ARG A 27 15.12 14.89 -41.32
N ARG A 28 15.99 14.02 -41.82
CA ARG A 28 16.29 12.72 -41.21
C ARG A 28 17.03 12.90 -39.88
N ILE A 29 18.04 13.79 -39.83
CA ILE A 29 18.78 14.11 -38.62
C ILE A 29 17.85 14.72 -37.58
N PHE A 30 16.98 15.65 -37.96
CA PHE A 30 16.03 16.29 -37.05
C PHE A 30 15.06 15.29 -36.42
N ILE A 31 14.47 14.38 -37.24
CA ILE A 31 13.55 13.33 -36.77
C ILE A 31 14.29 12.36 -35.83
N SER A 32 15.52 11.98 -36.17
CA SER A 32 16.32 11.10 -35.32
C SER A 32 16.63 11.72 -33.95
N MET A 33 17.01 12.99 -33.92
CA MET A 33 17.21 13.73 -32.66
C MET A 33 15.93 13.82 -31.83
N LEU A 34 14.83 14.17 -32.48
CA LEU A 34 13.53 14.25 -31.81
C LEU A 34 13.10 12.89 -31.21
N PHE A 35 13.28 11.82 -31.97
CA PHE A 35 12.98 10.47 -31.50
C PHE A 35 13.89 10.07 -30.32
N LEU A 36 15.18 10.34 -30.40
CA LEU A 36 16.13 10.02 -29.34
C LEU A 36 15.81 10.76 -28.03
N THR A 37 15.53 12.07 -28.11
CA THR A 37 15.18 12.86 -26.93
C THR A 37 13.86 12.41 -26.32
N THR A 38 12.83 12.15 -27.14
CA THR A 38 11.53 11.66 -26.66
C THR A 38 11.66 10.28 -26.01
N PHE A 39 12.43 9.39 -26.62
CA PHE A 39 12.67 8.06 -26.06
C PHE A 39 13.42 8.12 -24.73
N SER A 40 14.44 8.96 -24.62
CA SER A 40 15.20 9.18 -23.40
C SER A 40 14.30 9.73 -22.26
N THR A 41 13.45 10.71 -22.54
CA THR A 41 12.54 11.27 -21.52
C THR A 41 11.51 10.25 -21.04
N ILE A 42 11.01 9.40 -21.92
CA ILE A 42 10.08 8.31 -21.54
C ILE A 42 10.79 7.32 -20.61
N LEU A 43 12.02 6.90 -20.93
CA LEU A 43 12.79 5.98 -20.09
C LEU A 43 13.03 6.56 -18.68
N ILE A 44 13.48 7.81 -18.62
CA ILE A 44 13.71 8.49 -17.34
C ILE A 44 12.42 8.56 -16.52
N SER A 45 11.28 8.87 -17.16
CA SER A 45 9.98 8.94 -16.50
C SER A 45 9.57 7.58 -15.92
N ILE A 46 9.77 6.49 -16.66
CA ILE A 46 9.45 5.13 -16.18
C ILE A 46 10.32 4.78 -14.96
N VAL A 47 11.63 5.01 -15.04
CA VAL A 47 12.56 4.74 -13.93
C VAL A 47 12.17 5.56 -12.70
N SER A 48 11.87 6.84 -12.87
CA SER A 48 11.45 7.72 -11.77
C SER A 48 10.14 7.25 -11.11
N LEU A 49 9.15 6.82 -11.90
CA LEU A 49 7.90 6.30 -11.36
C LEU A 49 8.08 5.02 -10.57
N VAL A 50 8.93 4.12 -11.06
CA VAL A 50 9.24 2.86 -10.37
C VAL A 50 9.96 3.15 -9.05
N HIS A 51 10.99 4.00 -9.08
CA HIS A 51 11.74 4.40 -7.89
C HIS A 51 10.85 5.07 -6.84
N PHE A 52 10.00 6.01 -7.27
CA PHE A 52 9.07 6.68 -6.36
C PHE A 52 8.08 5.71 -5.68
N ARG A 53 7.60 4.69 -6.39
CA ARG A 53 6.71 3.69 -5.82
C ARG A 53 7.41 2.85 -4.73
N PHE A 54 8.67 2.48 -4.95
CA PHE A 54 9.45 1.73 -3.96
C PHE A 54 9.73 2.57 -2.71
N GLU A 55 10.20 3.80 -2.86
CA GLU A 55 10.45 4.71 -1.73
C GLU A 55 9.18 5.03 -0.93
N ALA A 56 8.05 5.27 -1.63
CA ALA A 56 6.79 5.55 -0.96
C ALA A 56 6.33 4.36 -0.10
N LYS A 57 6.49 3.13 -0.57
CA LYS A 57 6.13 1.92 0.18
C LYS A 57 7.02 1.76 1.42
N GLU A 58 8.33 1.85 1.27
CA GLU A 58 9.30 1.74 2.37
C GLU A 58 9.05 2.81 3.45
N TYR A 59 8.82 4.06 3.03
CA TYR A 59 8.48 5.15 3.94
C TYR A 59 7.20 4.90 4.74
N HIS A 60 6.16 4.35 4.10
CA HIS A 60 4.91 4.02 4.78
C HIS A 60 5.09 2.88 5.78
N GLU A 61 5.84 1.85 5.44
CA GLU A 61 6.13 0.72 6.32
C GLU A 61 6.95 1.16 7.54
N GLU A 62 7.99 1.96 7.35
CA GLU A 62 8.80 2.50 8.43
C GLU A 62 7.98 3.40 9.37
N ARG A 63 7.13 4.27 8.81
CA ARG A 63 6.25 5.13 9.61
C ARG A 63 5.25 4.33 10.42
N LEU A 64 4.67 3.27 9.83
CA LEU A 64 3.75 2.38 10.51
C LEU A 64 4.45 1.62 11.64
N SER A 65 5.64 1.09 11.38
CA SER A 65 6.46 0.38 12.38
C SER A 65 6.82 1.27 13.57
N ARG A 66 7.21 2.52 13.34
CA ARG A 66 7.47 3.49 14.42
C ARG A 66 6.22 3.77 15.26
N LYS A 67 5.05 3.94 14.64
CA LYS A 67 3.79 4.13 15.35
C LYS A 67 3.41 2.90 16.16
N GLU A 68 3.56 1.71 15.59
CA GLU A 68 3.31 0.45 16.27
C GLU A 68 4.18 0.29 17.53
N SER A 69 5.48 0.57 17.41
CA SER A 69 6.42 0.53 18.54
C SER A 69 6.03 1.52 19.64
N ALA A 70 5.66 2.75 19.26
CA ALA A 70 5.23 3.77 20.22
C ALA A 70 3.94 3.40 20.95
N ILE A 71 2.97 2.81 20.25
CA ILE A 71 1.72 2.31 20.86
C ILE A 71 2.02 1.15 21.80
N LYS A 72 2.87 0.23 21.40
CA LYS A 72 3.26 -0.92 22.22
C LYS A 72 3.92 -0.47 23.52
N GLU A 73 4.86 0.46 23.46
CA GLU A 73 5.52 1.04 24.62
C GLU A 73 4.51 1.73 25.55
N HIS A 74 3.57 2.48 25.00
CA HIS A 74 2.54 3.16 25.77
C HIS A 74 1.58 2.16 26.45
N ILE A 75 1.18 1.10 25.74
CA ILE A 75 0.37 0.01 26.31
C ILE A 75 1.14 -0.68 27.45
N GLU A 76 2.40 -0.99 27.25
CA GLU A 76 3.26 -1.60 28.30
C GLU A 76 3.37 -0.70 29.52
N TYR A 77 3.52 0.60 29.34
CA TYR A 77 3.54 1.56 30.43
C TYR A 77 2.23 1.52 31.23
N ILE A 78 1.08 1.52 30.56
CA ILE A 78 -0.25 1.41 31.21
C ILE A 78 -0.36 0.10 31.98
N LEU A 79 0.09 -1.02 31.42
CA LEU A 79 0.06 -2.32 32.08
C LEU A 79 0.98 -2.39 33.29
N LYS A 80 2.13 -1.72 33.27
CA LYS A 80 3.07 -1.66 34.40
C LYS A 80 2.57 -0.77 35.54
N THR A 81 1.79 0.26 35.22
CA THR A 81 1.31 1.26 36.19
C THR A 81 -0.11 0.95 36.71
N THR A 82 -0.80 -0.03 36.14
CA THR A 82 -2.15 -0.40 36.58
C THR A 82 -2.14 -1.14 37.92
N THR A 83 -3.14 -0.88 38.75
CA THR A 83 -3.40 -1.62 39.97
C THR A 83 -4.26 -2.88 39.79
N TYR A 84 -4.82 -3.05 38.60
CA TYR A 84 -5.65 -4.22 38.29
C TYR A 84 -4.79 -5.44 37.96
N PRO A 85 -5.22 -6.66 38.33
CA PRO A 85 -4.55 -7.89 37.91
C PRO A 85 -4.54 -8.01 36.40
N LEU A 86 -3.42 -8.41 35.80
CA LEU A 86 -3.22 -8.54 34.36
C LEU A 86 -3.94 -9.79 33.80
N LEU A 87 -5.25 -9.75 33.79
CA LEU A 87 -6.12 -10.80 33.25
C LEU A 87 -6.90 -10.25 32.05
N THR A 88 -7.18 -11.09 31.05
CA THR A 88 -7.94 -10.71 29.85
C THR A 88 -9.29 -10.06 30.18
N LYS A 89 -9.96 -10.53 31.22
CA LYS A 89 -11.24 -9.95 31.69
C LYS A 89 -11.09 -8.51 32.21
N ASN A 90 -9.94 -8.12 32.67
CA ASN A 90 -9.66 -6.79 33.21
C ASN A 90 -9.19 -5.79 32.16
N VAL A 91 -8.84 -6.22 30.95
CA VAL A 91 -8.40 -5.34 29.85
C VAL A 91 -9.39 -4.20 29.62
N ARG A 92 -10.68 -4.50 29.66
CA ARG A 92 -11.73 -3.50 29.51
C ARG A 92 -11.69 -2.41 30.58
N TYR A 93 -11.39 -2.76 31.83
CA TYR A 93 -11.32 -1.80 32.94
C TYR A 93 -10.02 -1.00 32.92
N ILE A 94 -8.91 -1.63 32.55
CA ILE A 94 -7.59 -1.00 32.45
C ILE A 94 -7.57 0.08 31.36
N PHE A 95 -8.18 -0.20 30.22
CA PHE A 95 -8.09 0.65 29.02
C PHE A 95 -9.34 1.47 28.71
N LYS A 96 -10.45 1.31 29.46
CA LYS A 96 -11.74 1.95 29.17
C LYS A 96 -11.63 3.45 28.87
N ASP A 97 -10.93 4.19 29.76
CA ASP A 97 -10.83 5.64 29.65
C ASP A 97 -9.59 6.08 28.86
N ARG A 98 -8.61 5.19 28.68
CA ARG A 98 -7.33 5.49 28.03
C ARG A 98 -7.27 5.10 26.57
N ILE A 99 -8.18 4.27 26.08
CA ILE A 99 -8.14 3.79 24.70
C ILE A 99 -8.39 4.93 23.68
N HIS A 100 -9.24 5.89 24.04
CA HIS A 100 -9.54 7.04 23.19
C HIS A 100 -8.33 7.99 23.15
N GLU A 101 -7.71 8.25 24.29
CA GLU A 101 -6.49 9.05 24.40
C GLU A 101 -5.36 8.43 23.57
N LEU A 102 -5.13 7.13 23.70
CA LEU A 102 -4.17 6.38 22.89
C LEU A 102 -4.42 6.51 21.39
N ALA A 103 -5.68 6.35 20.98
CA ALA A 103 -6.08 6.46 19.59
C ALA A 103 -5.86 7.86 19.02
N ASP A 104 -6.18 8.89 19.81
CA ASP A 104 -6.03 10.29 19.41
C ASP A 104 -4.56 10.70 19.33
N ILE A 105 -3.74 10.35 20.34
CA ILE A 105 -2.29 10.64 20.34
C ILE A 105 -1.59 10.05 19.14
N HIS A 106 -1.90 8.79 18.80
CA HIS A 106 -1.24 8.07 17.72
C HIS A 106 -1.94 8.25 16.36
N SER A 107 -3.13 8.90 16.33
CA SER A 107 -3.97 9.05 15.13
C SER A 107 -4.24 7.70 14.46
N LEU A 108 -4.66 6.72 15.25
CA LEU A 108 -4.96 5.35 14.80
C LEU A 108 -6.20 4.82 15.52
N GLU A 109 -6.92 3.91 14.87
CA GLU A 109 -8.00 3.15 15.49
C GLU A 109 -7.41 1.94 16.21
N ILE A 110 -7.71 1.80 17.51
CA ILE A 110 -7.19 0.72 18.35
C ILE A 110 -8.35 -0.18 18.79
N ASN A 111 -8.19 -1.45 18.57
CA ASN A 111 -9.16 -2.46 18.92
C ASN A 111 -8.49 -3.59 19.71
N PHE A 112 -9.01 -3.95 20.87
CA PHE A 112 -8.55 -5.08 21.66
C PHE A 112 -9.46 -6.27 21.44
N PHE A 113 -8.86 -7.42 21.15
CA PHE A 113 -9.55 -8.69 20.98
C PHE A 113 -9.05 -9.72 21.99
N ASP A 114 -9.91 -10.69 22.34
CA ASP A 114 -9.46 -11.85 23.10
C ASP A 114 -8.72 -12.87 22.21
N LEU A 115 -8.19 -13.92 22.84
CA LEU A 115 -7.46 -14.98 22.12
C LEU A 115 -8.33 -15.78 21.13
N ASN A 116 -9.66 -15.63 21.20
CA ASN A 116 -10.63 -16.23 20.29
C ASN A 116 -11.03 -15.27 19.16
N GLY A 117 -10.42 -14.07 19.11
CA GLY A 117 -10.73 -13.05 18.11
C GLY A 117 -12.02 -12.26 18.38
N LYS A 118 -12.60 -12.36 19.58
CA LYS A 118 -13.78 -11.58 19.96
C LYS A 118 -13.36 -10.20 20.47
N LEU A 119 -14.06 -9.15 19.99
CA LEU A 119 -13.79 -7.77 20.40
C LEU A 119 -14.09 -7.57 21.89
N ILE A 120 -13.09 -7.07 22.64
CA ILE A 120 -13.20 -6.68 24.05
C ILE A 120 -13.49 -5.18 24.16
N LEU A 121 -12.73 -4.34 23.44
CA LEU A 121 -12.77 -2.89 23.53
C LEU A 121 -12.33 -2.25 22.22
N SER A 122 -12.93 -1.10 21.86
CA SER A 122 -12.59 -0.33 20.67
C SER A 122 -12.45 1.15 21.02
N SER A 123 -11.50 1.84 20.38
CA SER A 123 -11.38 3.30 20.42
C SER A 123 -12.47 4.00 19.59
N LYS A 124 -13.17 3.29 18.72
CA LYS A 124 -14.25 3.83 17.90
C LYS A 124 -15.43 4.21 18.77
N SER A 125 -15.81 5.48 18.75
CA SER A 125 -16.96 5.98 19.52
C SER A 125 -18.24 5.26 19.13
N ALA A 126 -19.03 4.83 20.11
CA ALA A 126 -20.30 4.13 19.93
C ALA A 126 -21.32 4.87 19.03
N PHE A 127 -21.17 6.19 18.88
CA PHE A 127 -22.04 7.02 18.04
C PHE A 127 -21.80 6.88 16.51
N LYS A 128 -20.72 6.21 16.08
CA LYS A 128 -20.46 5.87 14.67
C LYS A 128 -20.76 4.42 14.33
N ILE A 129 -21.45 3.70 15.20
CA ILE A 129 -21.73 2.26 15.06
C ILE A 129 -22.98 2.02 14.18
N ASP A 130 -22.84 2.27 12.89
CA ASP A 130 -23.65 1.55 11.90
C ASP A 130 -22.93 0.30 11.34
N LYS A 131 -21.67 0.08 11.72
CA LYS A 131 -20.95 -1.15 11.39
C LYS A 131 -20.40 -1.78 12.67
N LYS A 132 -21.05 -2.88 13.07
CA LYS A 132 -20.52 -3.80 14.07
C LYS A 132 -19.11 -4.19 13.68
N ILE A 133 -18.11 -3.87 14.54
CA ILE A 133 -16.72 -4.28 14.30
C ILE A 133 -16.71 -5.81 14.26
N PRO A 134 -16.31 -6.42 13.13
CA PRO A 134 -16.32 -7.87 13.01
C PRO A 134 -15.29 -8.49 13.94
N ASN A 135 -15.53 -9.71 14.38
CA ASN A 135 -14.51 -10.51 15.03
C ASN A 135 -13.34 -10.73 14.05
N ILE A 136 -12.13 -10.91 14.58
CA ILE A 136 -10.96 -11.23 13.74
C ILE A 136 -11.23 -12.54 12.98
N ASN A 137 -10.89 -12.54 11.69
CA ASN A 137 -10.98 -13.76 10.88
C ASN A 137 -10.07 -14.86 11.49
N ALA A 138 -10.60 -16.08 11.57
CA ALA A 138 -9.90 -17.23 12.12
C ALA A 138 -8.55 -17.51 11.39
N GLN A 139 -8.44 -17.16 10.11
CA GLN A 139 -7.23 -17.30 9.33
C GLN A 139 -6.16 -16.32 9.79
N ILE A 140 -6.50 -15.04 9.96
CA ILE A 140 -5.61 -14.00 10.48
C ILE A 140 -5.16 -14.34 11.91
N LEU A 141 -6.07 -14.87 12.73
CA LEU A 141 -5.75 -15.29 14.09
C LEU A 141 -4.70 -16.40 14.13
N LYS A 142 -4.83 -17.40 13.23
CA LYS A 142 -3.84 -18.48 13.09
C LYS A 142 -2.49 -17.97 12.59
N GLU A 143 -2.49 -17.08 11.61
CA GLU A 143 -1.26 -16.43 11.12
C GLU A 143 -0.56 -15.66 12.23
N LEU A 144 -1.31 -14.88 13.02
CA LEU A 144 -0.76 -14.12 14.15
C LEU A 144 -0.15 -15.04 15.23
N GLN A 145 -0.79 -16.17 15.51
CA GLN A 145 -0.30 -17.14 16.50
C GLN A 145 0.95 -17.89 16.02
N ASN A 146 1.07 -18.13 14.72
CA ASN A 146 2.19 -18.85 14.11
C ASN A 146 3.35 -17.95 13.69
N SER A 147 3.10 -16.63 13.56
CA SER A 147 4.14 -15.67 13.21
C SER A 147 5.13 -15.48 14.37
N SER A 148 6.43 -15.58 14.08
CA SER A 148 7.51 -15.32 15.04
C SER A 148 7.50 -13.87 15.54
N GLU A 149 7.08 -12.94 14.69
CA GLU A 149 6.98 -11.52 15.00
C GLU A 149 5.64 -11.15 15.66
N LYS A 150 4.68 -12.10 15.72
CA LYS A 150 3.31 -11.86 16.20
C LYS A 150 2.65 -10.65 15.54
N ARG A 151 2.92 -10.48 14.24
CA ARG A 151 2.46 -9.40 13.38
C ARG A 151 1.93 -9.95 12.07
N VAL A 152 0.80 -9.40 11.61
CA VAL A 152 0.24 -9.63 10.26
C VAL A 152 0.00 -8.27 9.63
N VAL A 153 0.54 -8.02 8.44
CA VAL A 153 0.43 -6.75 7.69
C VAL A 153 -0.45 -6.95 6.46
#